data_6667bd379a965f2f4f54265e30a33d12
#
_entry.id   6667bd379a965f2f4f54265e30a33d12
#
_cell.length_a   1.000
_cell.length_b   1.000
_cell.length_c   1.000
_cell.angle_alpha   90.00
_cell.angle_beta   90.00
_cell.angle_gamma   90.00
#
_symmetry.space_group_name_H-M   'P 1'
#
loop_
_entity.id
_entity.type
_entity.pdbx_description
1 polymer ?
#
loop_
_entity_poly.entity_id
_entity_poly.type
_entity_poly.pdbx_seq_one_letter_code
_entity_poly.pdbx_strand_id
1 'polypeptide(L)'
;KKGILKECRTELLGTSSRSIETAEDRELFKELCERLGEPVLPSLLANTVEEAVKAAGQIGYPVVIRPAFTLGGTGGGFAEDETEFLAMIKNALALSPVHQVLIEKSVKGFKEIEYEVIRDANDTAITVCNMENLDPVGIQTLTNKEYQMLRDSALKIIRALKIEGGCNVQFALDPNSFQYYLIEVNPRVSRSSALASKASGYPIARVSAKISVGMTLDEIMLVNTPASFEPALDYVVTKMPRFPFDKFTDANQKLGTQMKATGEVMSVGRTFEESLLKAVRSLETGVFHLYMEKFEKEDRNALMDYIRIGTDDRIFAIARLLRLGEPISAIY
;
A
#
# COMPACT_ATOMS: atom_id res chain seq x y z
N LYS A 1 18.70 -17.03 -11.64
CA LYS A 1 19.29 -18.14 -10.85
C LYS A 1 19.68 -19.37 -11.71
N LYS A 2 19.00 -19.66 -12.82
CA LYS A 2 19.31 -20.81 -13.72
C LYS A 2 20.45 -20.55 -14.74
N GLY A 3 21.08 -19.37 -14.73
CA GLY A 3 22.18 -19.06 -15.66
C GLY A 3 21.78 -18.75 -17.11
N ILE A 4 20.50 -18.83 -17.45
CA ILE A 4 19.97 -18.71 -18.81
C ILE A 4 20.40 -17.42 -19.51
N LEU A 5 20.35 -16.27 -18.81
CA LEU A 5 20.77 -14.99 -19.41
C LEU A 5 22.24 -15.03 -19.86
N LYS A 6 23.11 -15.63 -19.03
CA LYS A 6 24.54 -15.77 -19.35
C LYS A 6 24.75 -16.72 -20.52
N GLU A 7 24.04 -17.85 -20.56
CA GLU A 7 24.08 -18.81 -21.68
C GLU A 7 23.61 -18.20 -22.98
N CYS A 8 22.52 -17.42 -22.93
CA CYS A 8 21.95 -16.75 -24.09
C CYS A 8 22.68 -15.44 -24.46
N ARG A 9 23.71 -15.03 -23.72
CA ARG A 9 24.40 -13.74 -23.89
C ARG A 9 23.44 -12.55 -23.91
N THR A 10 22.44 -12.60 -23.04
CA THR A 10 21.38 -11.60 -22.95
C THR A 10 21.55 -10.81 -21.65
N GLU A 11 21.37 -9.50 -21.71
CA GLU A 11 21.37 -8.61 -20.56
C GLU A 11 19.96 -8.27 -20.13
N LEU A 12 19.77 -8.04 -18.83
CA LEU A 12 18.54 -7.51 -18.28
C LEU A 12 18.59 -5.99 -18.38
N LEU A 13 17.61 -5.38 -19.05
CA LEU A 13 17.51 -3.94 -19.16
C LEU A 13 16.89 -3.34 -17.88
N GLY A 14 17.37 -2.15 -17.48
CA GLY A 14 16.87 -1.45 -16.29
C GLY A 14 17.37 -2.07 -14.99
N THR A 15 16.49 -2.24 -14.02
CA THR A 15 16.84 -2.73 -12.67
C THR A 15 17.48 -4.11 -12.69
N SER A 16 18.64 -4.25 -12.04
CA SER A 16 19.39 -5.50 -11.98
C SER A 16 18.66 -6.60 -11.22
N SER A 17 18.94 -7.87 -11.56
CA SER A 17 18.37 -9.03 -10.83
C SER A 17 18.76 -9.03 -9.35
N ARG A 18 19.95 -8.53 -8.99
CA ARG A 18 20.38 -8.39 -7.59
C ARG A 18 19.58 -7.35 -6.85
N SER A 19 19.30 -6.20 -7.47
CA SER A 19 18.45 -5.16 -6.89
C SER A 19 17.04 -5.64 -6.64
N ILE A 20 16.47 -6.39 -7.60
CA ILE A 20 15.15 -7.02 -7.46
C ILE A 20 15.17 -8.04 -6.31
N GLU A 21 16.17 -8.92 -6.25
CA GLU A 21 16.30 -9.91 -5.17
C GLU A 21 16.40 -9.23 -3.80
N THR A 22 17.22 -8.18 -3.68
CA THR A 22 17.36 -7.43 -2.40
C THR A 22 16.07 -6.74 -1.98
N ALA A 23 15.28 -6.23 -2.94
CA ALA A 23 14.02 -5.56 -2.65
C ALA A 23 12.88 -6.54 -2.29
N GLU A 24 12.88 -7.75 -2.88
CA GLU A 24 11.79 -8.73 -2.70
C GLU A 24 12.06 -9.74 -1.60
N ASP A 25 13.33 -9.99 -1.27
CA ASP A 25 13.72 -10.86 -0.15
C ASP A 25 13.67 -10.07 1.16
N ARG A 26 12.85 -10.52 2.10
CA ARG A 26 12.57 -9.81 3.35
C ARG A 26 13.77 -9.64 4.26
N GLU A 27 14.66 -10.65 4.31
CA GLU A 27 15.87 -10.58 5.14
C GLU A 27 16.88 -9.61 4.52
N LEU A 28 17.14 -9.73 3.23
CA LEU A 28 18.05 -8.83 2.51
C LEU A 28 17.55 -7.37 2.54
N PHE A 29 16.24 -7.18 2.42
CA PHE A 29 15.64 -5.86 2.51
C PHE A 29 15.76 -5.27 3.92
N LYS A 30 15.48 -6.07 4.95
CA LYS A 30 15.63 -5.67 6.35
C LYS A 30 17.06 -5.27 6.66
N GLU A 31 18.05 -6.12 6.29
CA GLU A 31 19.49 -5.82 6.46
C GLU A 31 19.89 -4.51 5.75
N LEU A 32 19.36 -4.28 4.54
CA LEU A 32 19.57 -3.02 3.82
C LEU A 32 19.05 -1.83 4.60
N CYS A 33 17.81 -1.89 5.08
CA CYS A 33 17.17 -0.82 5.85
C CYS A 33 17.91 -0.53 7.15
N GLU A 34 18.27 -1.56 7.90
CA GLU A 34 19.06 -1.43 9.15
C GLU A 34 20.41 -0.75 8.90
N ARG A 35 21.12 -1.15 7.84
CA ARG A 35 22.39 -0.51 7.44
C ARG A 35 22.24 0.96 7.06
N LEU A 36 21.08 1.34 6.52
CA LEU A 36 20.76 2.71 6.14
C LEU A 36 20.20 3.53 7.31
N GLY A 37 19.90 2.90 8.44
CA GLY A 37 19.22 3.53 9.57
C GLY A 37 17.75 3.84 9.29
N GLU A 38 17.13 3.10 8.35
CA GLU A 38 15.70 3.22 8.06
C GLU A 38 14.91 2.25 8.95
N PRO A 39 13.83 2.72 9.59
CA PRO A 39 13.06 1.88 10.49
C PRO A 39 12.22 0.85 9.74
N VAL A 40 12.35 -0.42 10.15
CA VAL A 40 11.51 -1.54 9.69
C VAL A 40 10.74 -2.14 10.85
N LEU A 41 9.64 -2.83 10.55
CA LEU A 41 8.84 -3.47 11.60
C LEU A 41 9.63 -4.57 12.31
N PRO A 42 9.56 -4.64 13.65
CA PRO A 42 10.02 -5.80 14.39
C PRO A 42 9.34 -7.06 13.86
N SER A 43 10.11 -8.03 13.42
CA SER A 43 9.61 -9.25 12.80
C SER A 43 10.51 -10.43 13.10
N LEU A 44 9.93 -11.63 13.24
CA LEU A 44 10.62 -12.89 13.46
C LEU A 44 10.02 -13.99 12.59
N LEU A 45 10.87 -14.85 12.04
CA LEU A 45 10.46 -16.05 11.32
C LEU A 45 10.22 -17.20 12.30
N ALA A 46 9.24 -18.05 11.99
CA ALA A 46 8.94 -19.26 12.73
C ALA A 46 8.54 -20.40 11.79
N ASN A 47 8.98 -21.62 12.10
CA ASN A 47 8.71 -22.84 11.33
C ASN A 47 7.83 -23.81 12.11
N THR A 48 7.65 -23.57 13.41
CA THR A 48 6.78 -24.35 14.31
C THR A 48 5.83 -23.46 15.08
N VAL A 49 4.78 -24.03 15.65
CA VAL A 49 3.82 -23.30 16.47
C VAL A 49 4.51 -22.73 17.72
N GLU A 50 5.40 -23.50 18.34
CA GLU A 50 6.13 -23.13 19.55
C GLU A 50 7.06 -21.94 19.28
N GLU A 51 7.80 -21.98 18.16
CA GLU A 51 8.63 -20.85 17.73
C GLU A 51 7.79 -19.59 17.46
N ALA A 52 6.64 -19.76 16.82
CA ALA A 52 5.73 -18.65 16.49
C ALA A 52 5.13 -18.00 17.74
N VAL A 53 4.71 -18.78 18.74
CA VAL A 53 4.23 -18.27 20.04
C VAL A 53 5.34 -17.48 20.75
N LYS A 54 6.57 -18.02 20.77
CA LYS A 54 7.71 -17.33 21.36
C LYS A 54 8.00 -16.01 20.64
N ALA A 55 7.96 -16.02 19.29
CA ALA A 55 8.17 -14.83 18.48
C ALA A 55 7.09 -13.76 18.76
N ALA A 56 5.81 -14.15 18.80
CA ALA A 56 4.71 -13.23 19.13
C ALA A 56 4.86 -12.63 20.53
N GLY A 57 5.25 -13.44 21.52
CA GLY A 57 5.53 -12.96 22.88
C GLY A 57 6.70 -11.97 22.96
N GLN A 58 7.75 -12.16 22.15
CA GLN A 58 8.89 -11.23 22.05
C GLN A 58 8.53 -9.91 21.38
N ILE A 59 7.74 -9.95 20.29
CA ILE A 59 7.30 -8.77 19.56
C ILE A 59 6.25 -7.98 20.35
N GLY A 60 5.40 -8.69 21.08
CA GLY A 60 4.25 -8.14 21.81
C GLY A 60 3.04 -7.86 20.92
N TYR A 61 1.87 -8.28 21.39
CA TYR A 61 0.59 -8.08 20.68
C TYR A 61 0.21 -6.59 20.54
N PRO A 62 -0.59 -6.21 19.55
CA PRO A 62 -1.07 -7.05 18.45
C PRO A 62 0.03 -7.37 17.41
N VAL A 63 -0.11 -8.53 16.75
CA VAL A 63 0.81 -9.01 15.72
C VAL A 63 0.09 -9.35 14.41
N VAL A 64 0.85 -9.36 13.31
CA VAL A 64 0.42 -9.83 12.01
C VAL A 64 1.11 -11.17 11.70
N ILE A 65 0.34 -12.15 11.26
CA ILE A 65 0.84 -13.44 10.79
C ILE A 65 0.84 -13.42 9.26
N ARG A 66 2.00 -13.72 8.66
CA ARG A 66 2.14 -13.81 7.20
C ARG A 66 2.78 -15.14 6.81
N PRO A 67 2.02 -16.08 6.24
CA PRO A 67 2.61 -17.31 5.71
C PRO A 67 3.59 -17.00 4.57
N ALA A 68 4.75 -17.66 4.59
CA ALA A 68 5.75 -17.48 3.54
C ALA A 68 5.28 -18.09 2.22
N PHE A 69 5.61 -17.44 1.11
CA PHE A 69 5.30 -17.86 -0.27
C PHE A 69 3.82 -18.10 -0.56
N THR A 70 2.91 -17.44 0.17
CA THR A 70 1.48 -17.39 -0.16
C THR A 70 1.18 -16.14 -0.98
N LEU A 71 0.16 -16.22 -1.84
CA LEU A 71 -0.27 -15.10 -2.67
C LEU A 71 -1.50 -14.41 -2.08
N GLY A 72 -1.56 -13.08 -2.23
CA GLY A 72 -2.76 -12.30 -1.90
C GLY A 72 -3.15 -12.31 -0.43
N GLY A 73 -2.21 -12.52 0.51
CA GLY A 73 -2.48 -12.53 1.94
C GLY A 73 -3.19 -13.80 2.45
N THR A 74 -3.23 -14.87 1.64
CA THR A 74 -3.90 -16.13 2.01
C THR A 74 -3.30 -16.72 3.28
N GLY A 75 -4.14 -17.04 4.27
CA GLY A 75 -3.76 -17.63 5.54
C GLY A 75 -3.11 -16.66 6.53
N GLY A 76 -2.91 -15.39 6.14
CA GLY A 76 -2.48 -14.33 7.02
C GLY A 76 -3.63 -13.74 7.84
N GLY A 77 -3.29 -12.99 8.89
CA GLY A 77 -4.29 -12.32 9.72
C GLY A 77 -3.66 -11.49 10.82
N PHE A 78 -4.52 -10.70 11.49
CA PHE A 78 -4.18 -9.96 12.70
C PHE A 78 -4.56 -10.80 13.91
N ALA A 79 -3.74 -10.75 14.95
CA ALA A 79 -4.04 -11.30 16.26
C ALA A 79 -3.85 -10.20 17.31
N GLU A 80 -4.92 -9.87 18.01
CA GLU A 80 -4.91 -8.87 19.08
C GLU A 80 -4.31 -9.46 20.37
N ASP A 81 -4.43 -10.79 20.54
CA ASP A 81 -3.94 -11.53 21.71
C ASP A 81 -3.46 -12.95 21.34
N GLU A 82 -2.98 -13.67 22.35
CA GLU A 82 -2.48 -15.03 22.19
C GLU A 82 -3.58 -16.03 21.79
N THR A 83 -4.81 -15.83 22.20
CA THR A 83 -5.94 -16.73 21.89
C THR A 83 -6.25 -16.68 20.41
N GLU A 84 -6.39 -15.48 19.86
CA GLU A 84 -6.57 -15.30 18.42
C GLU A 84 -5.38 -15.80 17.63
N PHE A 85 -4.17 -15.55 18.13
CA PHE A 85 -2.94 -16.02 17.50
C PHE A 85 -2.92 -17.55 17.37
N LEU A 86 -3.22 -18.28 18.45
CA LEU A 86 -3.24 -19.74 18.47
C LEU A 86 -4.32 -20.34 17.55
N ALA A 87 -5.43 -19.65 17.39
CA ALA A 87 -6.50 -20.07 16.46
C ALA A 87 -6.04 -20.03 14.98
N MET A 88 -5.13 -19.13 14.64
CA MET A 88 -4.72 -18.89 13.25
C MET A 88 -3.41 -19.56 12.86
N ILE A 89 -2.44 -19.66 13.79
CA ILE A 89 -1.05 -20.01 13.47
C ILE A 89 -0.90 -21.41 12.82
N LYS A 90 -1.68 -22.40 13.27
CA LYS A 90 -1.62 -23.77 12.70
C LYS A 90 -2.02 -23.78 11.23
N ASN A 91 -3.08 -23.05 10.88
CA ASN A 91 -3.54 -22.93 9.51
C ASN A 91 -2.54 -22.14 8.66
N ALA A 92 -1.96 -21.08 9.21
CA ALA A 92 -0.96 -20.26 8.53
C ALA A 92 0.29 -21.08 8.16
N LEU A 93 0.81 -21.89 9.08
CA LEU A 93 1.93 -22.79 8.83
C LEU A 93 1.59 -23.86 7.78
N ALA A 94 0.39 -24.43 7.84
CA ALA A 94 -0.06 -25.47 6.89
C ALA A 94 -0.22 -24.91 5.46
N LEU A 95 -0.63 -23.66 5.30
CA LEU A 95 -0.80 -23.01 4.00
C LEU A 95 0.52 -22.56 3.37
N SER A 96 1.59 -22.40 4.15
CA SER A 96 2.90 -22.09 3.62
C SER A 96 3.54 -23.34 2.97
N PRO A 97 3.94 -23.27 1.67
CA PRO A 97 4.59 -24.39 0.99
C PRO A 97 5.90 -24.86 1.65
N VAL A 98 6.50 -24.03 2.48
CA VAL A 98 7.76 -24.29 3.20
C VAL A 98 7.55 -24.38 4.71
N HIS A 99 6.29 -24.43 5.18
CA HIS A 99 5.94 -24.48 6.61
C HIS A 99 6.60 -23.36 7.44
N GLN A 100 6.62 -22.14 6.89
CA GLN A 100 7.24 -20.99 7.53
C GLN A 100 6.24 -19.82 7.57
N VAL A 101 6.26 -19.08 8.67
CA VAL A 101 5.48 -17.85 8.86
C VAL A 101 6.39 -16.73 9.33
N LEU A 102 6.07 -15.51 8.92
CA LEU A 102 6.61 -14.29 9.49
C LEU A 102 5.62 -13.74 10.50
N ILE A 103 6.09 -13.44 11.71
CA ILE A 103 5.35 -12.73 12.75
C ILE A 103 5.88 -11.31 12.77
N GLU A 104 5.01 -10.33 12.58
CA GLU A 104 5.36 -8.90 12.55
C GLU A 104 4.58 -8.13 13.60
N LYS A 105 5.17 -7.04 14.12
CA LYS A 105 4.44 -6.05 14.91
C LYS A 105 3.31 -5.44 14.07
N SER A 106 2.11 -5.40 14.63
CA SER A 106 0.98 -4.75 13.96
C SER A 106 1.15 -3.22 13.98
N VAL A 107 0.86 -2.61 12.84
CA VAL A 107 0.76 -1.15 12.66
C VAL A 107 -0.69 -0.73 12.36
N LYS A 108 -1.65 -1.49 12.86
CA LYS A 108 -3.06 -1.15 12.76
C LYS A 108 -3.30 0.26 13.33
N GLY A 109 -3.99 1.11 12.58
CA GLY A 109 -4.20 2.51 12.93
C GLY A 109 -3.12 3.48 12.43
N PHE A 110 -2.02 2.99 11.86
CA PHE A 110 -1.06 3.83 11.16
C PHE A 110 -1.61 4.21 9.77
N LYS A 111 -1.17 5.36 9.27
CA LYS A 111 -1.43 5.77 7.89
C LYS A 111 -0.60 4.91 6.94
N GLU A 112 -1.23 4.34 5.94
CA GLU A 112 -0.53 3.64 4.86
C GLU A 112 -0.19 4.62 3.75
N ILE A 113 1.09 4.89 3.55
CA ILE A 113 1.59 5.87 2.60
C ILE A 113 2.41 5.18 1.51
N GLU A 114 2.14 5.49 0.26
CA GLU A 114 2.93 5.05 -0.89
C GLU A 114 3.62 6.21 -1.56
N TYR A 115 4.85 5.98 -2.04
CA TYR A 115 5.60 6.89 -2.91
C TYR A 115 5.92 6.20 -4.23
N GLU A 116 5.58 6.88 -5.34
CA GLU A 116 6.05 6.50 -6.66
C GLU A 116 7.33 7.28 -6.96
N VAL A 117 8.41 6.55 -7.13
CA VAL A 117 9.77 7.11 -7.28
C VAL A 117 10.37 6.62 -8.59
N ILE A 118 11.17 7.44 -9.23
CA ILE A 118 11.92 7.09 -10.44
C ILE A 118 13.38 7.46 -10.24
N ARG A 119 14.28 6.61 -10.73
CA ARG A 119 15.73 6.84 -10.74
C ARG A 119 16.35 6.34 -12.04
N ASP A 120 17.33 7.09 -12.55
CA ASP A 120 18.14 6.70 -13.70
C ASP A 120 19.56 6.19 -13.31
N ALA A 121 20.33 5.78 -14.31
CA ALA A 121 21.70 5.26 -14.12
C ALA A 121 22.69 6.30 -13.56
N ASN A 122 22.44 7.60 -13.76
CA ASN A 122 23.27 8.70 -13.27
C ASN A 122 22.93 9.12 -11.83
N ASP A 123 22.08 8.35 -11.13
CA ASP A 123 21.61 8.61 -9.78
C ASP A 123 20.69 9.84 -9.64
N THR A 124 20.18 10.38 -10.74
CA THR A 124 19.09 11.34 -10.70
C THR A 124 17.82 10.61 -10.27
N ALA A 125 17.22 11.05 -9.16
CA ALA A 125 16.04 10.42 -8.60
C ALA A 125 15.02 11.47 -8.18
N ILE A 126 13.75 11.21 -8.48
CA ILE A 126 12.60 12.07 -8.15
C ILE A 126 11.46 11.27 -7.53
N THR A 127 10.61 11.95 -6.80
CA THR A 127 9.29 11.43 -6.42
C THR A 127 8.24 11.97 -7.40
N VAL A 128 7.45 11.08 -7.97
CA VAL A 128 6.37 11.47 -8.91
C VAL A 128 5.14 11.92 -8.14
N CYS A 129 4.76 11.17 -7.13
CA CYS A 129 3.69 11.52 -6.19
C CYS A 129 3.76 10.62 -4.95
N ASN A 130 3.04 11.02 -3.92
CA ASN A 130 2.67 10.16 -2.81
C ASN A 130 1.16 9.97 -2.77
N MET A 131 0.72 8.94 -2.05
CA MET A 131 -0.67 8.57 -1.89
C MET A 131 -0.85 7.99 -0.48
N GLU A 132 -1.89 8.41 0.23
CA GLU A 132 -2.35 7.74 1.44
C GLU A 132 -3.48 6.79 1.06
N ASN A 133 -3.37 5.53 1.47
CA ASN A 133 -4.42 4.55 1.33
C ASN A 133 -5.30 4.58 2.58
N LEU A 134 -6.46 5.22 2.45
CA LEU A 134 -7.53 5.10 3.44
C LEU A 134 -8.40 3.90 3.04
N ASP A 135 -8.81 3.10 3.99
CA ASP A 135 -9.71 1.99 3.70
C ASP A 135 -11.16 2.50 3.56
N PRO A 136 -11.75 2.50 2.36
CA PRO A 136 -11.27 2.05 1.06
C PRO A 136 -10.78 3.16 0.09
N VAL A 137 -10.53 4.37 0.53
CA VAL A 137 -10.26 5.56 -0.32
C VAL A 137 -8.78 5.96 -0.26
N GLY A 138 -8.16 6.29 -1.40
CA GLY A 138 -6.80 6.83 -1.47
C GLY A 138 -6.80 8.36 -1.68
N ILE A 139 -6.00 9.09 -0.90
CA ILE A 139 -5.86 10.55 -0.92
C ILE A 139 -4.49 10.99 -0.41
N GLN A 140 -4.09 12.23 -0.69
CA GLN A 140 -2.89 12.85 -0.12
C GLN A 140 -3.27 13.73 1.08
N THR A 141 -2.78 13.40 2.28
CA THR A 141 -3.12 14.08 3.54
C THR A 141 -1.92 14.45 4.40
N LEU A 142 -0.69 14.31 3.86
CA LEU A 142 0.53 14.58 4.60
C LEU A 142 0.77 16.08 4.77
N THR A 143 1.24 16.48 5.95
CA THR A 143 1.86 17.79 6.12
C THR A 143 3.17 17.85 5.33
N ASN A 144 3.66 19.07 5.02
CA ASN A 144 4.93 19.20 4.29
C ASN A 144 6.11 18.52 5.01
N LYS A 145 6.12 18.52 6.34
CA LYS A 145 7.18 17.89 7.12
C LYS A 145 7.15 16.36 7.00
N GLU A 146 5.98 15.76 7.10
CA GLU A 146 5.80 14.31 6.89
C GLU A 146 6.16 13.93 5.45
N TYR A 147 5.69 14.73 4.48
CA TYR A 147 6.00 14.52 3.07
C TYR A 147 7.51 14.50 2.82
N GLN A 148 8.26 15.52 3.27
CA GLN A 148 9.70 15.59 3.03
C GLN A 148 10.45 14.45 3.74
N MET A 149 10.06 14.11 4.96
CA MET A 149 10.67 13.03 5.72
C MET A 149 10.56 11.67 4.98
N LEU A 150 9.35 11.32 4.54
CA LEU A 150 9.12 10.06 3.81
C LEU A 150 9.72 10.11 2.40
N ARG A 151 9.70 11.28 1.74
CA ARG A 151 10.36 11.50 0.46
C ARG A 151 11.87 11.22 0.55
N ASP A 152 12.54 11.75 1.55
CA ASP A 152 13.98 11.56 1.76
C ASP A 152 14.30 10.07 1.99
N SER A 153 13.48 9.37 2.78
CA SER A 153 13.58 7.93 2.98
C SER A 153 13.40 7.16 1.67
N ALA A 154 12.35 7.48 0.89
CA ALA A 154 12.08 6.82 -0.40
C ALA A 154 13.26 7.01 -1.38
N LEU A 155 13.80 8.21 -1.51
CA LEU A 155 14.96 8.51 -2.36
C LEU A 155 16.22 7.79 -1.88
N LYS A 156 16.45 7.71 -0.59
CA LYS A 156 17.57 6.99 0.02
C LYS A 156 17.52 5.49 -0.30
N ILE A 157 16.34 4.89 -0.19
CA ILE A 157 16.13 3.47 -0.46
C ILE A 157 16.31 3.14 -1.95
N ILE A 158 15.71 3.91 -2.85
CA ILE A 158 15.82 3.63 -4.30
C ILE A 158 17.26 3.75 -4.79
N ARG A 159 18.03 4.70 -4.24
CA ARG A 159 19.48 4.85 -4.50
C ARG A 159 20.28 3.66 -3.99
N ALA A 160 20.04 3.24 -2.75
CA ALA A 160 20.73 2.10 -2.14
C ALA A 160 20.46 0.78 -2.86
N LEU A 161 19.24 0.57 -3.33
CA LEU A 161 18.84 -0.56 -4.15
C LEU A 161 19.35 -0.46 -5.59
N LYS A 162 19.86 0.71 -6.03
CA LYS A 162 20.30 0.96 -7.41
C LYS A 162 19.23 0.60 -8.44
N ILE A 163 17.97 0.97 -8.14
CA ILE A 163 16.87 0.74 -9.07
C ILE A 163 17.02 1.68 -10.27
N GLU A 164 16.77 1.16 -11.47
CA GLU A 164 16.74 1.93 -12.71
C GLU A 164 15.34 1.83 -13.33
N GLY A 165 14.61 2.96 -13.29
CA GLY A 165 13.20 3.05 -13.66
C GLY A 165 12.30 3.35 -12.48
N GLY A 166 11.02 2.97 -12.58
CA GLY A 166 10.00 3.21 -11.57
C GLY A 166 10.02 2.22 -10.42
N CYS A 167 9.68 2.71 -9.25
CA CYS A 167 9.62 1.95 -8.01
C CYS A 167 8.50 2.49 -7.12
N ASN A 168 7.80 1.61 -6.43
CA ASN A 168 6.83 1.95 -5.41
C ASN A 168 7.41 1.65 -4.03
N VAL A 169 7.36 2.61 -3.12
CA VAL A 169 7.85 2.50 -1.74
C VAL A 169 6.68 2.69 -0.78
N GLN A 170 6.46 1.75 0.13
CA GLN A 170 5.34 1.76 1.06
C GLN A 170 5.81 1.98 2.49
N PHE A 171 5.11 2.87 3.19
CA PHE A 171 5.35 3.25 4.57
C PHE A 171 4.10 3.09 5.42
N ALA A 172 4.30 2.79 6.71
CA ALA A 172 3.33 3.01 7.75
C ALA A 172 3.77 4.23 8.58
N LEU A 173 2.93 5.25 8.69
CA LEU A 173 3.20 6.48 9.44
C LEU A 173 2.25 6.58 10.61
N ASP A 174 2.78 6.76 11.83
CA ASP A 174 1.97 7.01 13.02
C ASP A 174 1.20 8.33 12.86
N PRO A 175 -0.14 8.35 12.98
CA PRO A 175 -0.95 9.56 12.83
C PRO A 175 -0.69 10.63 13.90
N ASN A 176 -0.07 10.27 15.02
CA ASN A 176 0.14 11.12 16.18
C ASN A 176 1.61 11.56 16.38
N SER A 177 2.52 11.03 15.55
CA SER A 177 3.95 11.34 15.66
C SER A 177 4.62 11.30 14.28
N PHE A 178 5.95 11.53 14.24
CA PHE A 178 6.74 11.34 13.04
C PHE A 178 7.36 9.94 12.94
N GLN A 179 6.91 8.99 13.78
CA GLN A 179 7.36 7.62 13.69
C GLN A 179 6.79 6.96 12.44
N TYR A 180 7.65 6.35 11.66
CA TYR A 180 7.24 5.58 10.50
C TYR A 180 8.00 4.26 10.42
N TYR A 181 7.49 3.37 9.60
CA TYR A 181 8.17 2.13 9.24
C TYR A 181 8.12 1.93 7.73
N LEU A 182 9.22 1.46 7.18
CA LEU A 182 9.29 1.01 5.81
C LEU A 182 8.66 -0.40 5.75
N ILE A 183 7.65 -0.56 4.92
CA ILE A 183 6.86 -1.81 4.82
C ILE A 183 7.40 -2.69 3.70
N GLU A 184 7.45 -2.14 2.48
CA GLU A 184 7.98 -2.87 1.33
C GLU A 184 8.38 -1.92 0.21
N VAL A 185 9.18 -2.45 -0.71
CA VAL A 185 9.56 -1.79 -1.95
C VAL A 185 9.23 -2.71 -3.12
N ASN A 186 8.49 -2.18 -4.08
CA ASN A 186 8.18 -2.87 -5.31
C ASN A 186 9.09 -2.33 -6.43
N PRO A 187 10.18 -3.02 -6.84
CA PRO A 187 11.17 -2.52 -7.79
C PRO A 187 10.67 -2.60 -9.24
N ARG A 188 9.49 -2.13 -9.49
CA ARG A 188 8.79 -2.22 -10.76
C ARG A 188 7.66 -1.21 -10.88
N VAL A 189 7.27 -0.89 -12.09
CA VAL A 189 6.02 -0.20 -12.38
C VAL A 189 4.83 -1.10 -12.01
N SER A 190 3.83 -0.55 -11.34
CA SER A 190 2.66 -1.24 -10.80
C SER A 190 1.34 -0.61 -11.26
N ARG A 191 0.21 -1.11 -10.75
CA ARG A 191 -1.10 -0.47 -10.99
C ARG A 191 -1.16 0.92 -10.35
N SER A 192 -0.57 1.11 -9.18
CA SER A 192 -0.48 2.42 -8.53
C SER A 192 0.30 3.41 -9.40
N SER A 193 1.35 2.98 -10.09
CA SER A 193 2.09 3.83 -11.03
C SER A 193 1.23 4.31 -12.20
N ALA A 194 0.28 3.50 -12.67
CA ALA A 194 -0.66 3.93 -13.72
C ALA A 194 -1.63 5.01 -13.23
N LEU A 195 -2.15 4.87 -12.00
CA LEU A 195 -2.98 5.88 -11.36
C LEU A 195 -2.19 7.15 -11.05
N ALA A 196 -0.98 7.01 -10.52
CA ALA A 196 -0.05 8.11 -10.27
C ALA A 196 0.25 8.89 -11.55
N SER A 197 0.44 8.18 -12.68
CA SER A 197 0.65 8.83 -13.99
C SER A 197 -0.56 9.64 -14.44
N LYS A 198 -1.78 9.14 -14.23
CA LYS A 198 -3.02 9.89 -14.52
C LYS A 198 -3.19 11.07 -13.58
N ALA A 199 -2.89 10.88 -12.28
CA ALA A 199 -3.04 11.90 -11.27
C ALA A 199 -2.08 13.06 -11.47
N SER A 200 -0.80 12.78 -11.75
CA SER A 200 0.28 13.78 -11.85
C SER A 200 0.51 14.31 -13.27
N GLY A 201 0.01 13.61 -14.30
CA GLY A 201 0.36 13.88 -15.69
C GLY A 201 1.77 13.38 -16.07
N TYR A 202 2.51 12.76 -15.14
CA TYR A 202 3.86 12.26 -15.37
C TYR A 202 3.81 10.82 -15.91
N PRO A 203 4.30 10.55 -17.13
CA PRO A 203 4.14 9.23 -17.78
C PRO A 203 5.17 8.22 -17.29
N ILE A 204 4.99 7.69 -16.06
CA ILE A 204 5.95 6.80 -15.36
C ILE A 204 6.42 5.65 -16.24
N ALA A 205 5.50 4.90 -16.85
CA ALA A 205 5.85 3.74 -17.68
C ALA A 205 6.70 4.11 -18.92
N ARG A 206 6.35 5.23 -19.58
CA ARG A 206 7.11 5.74 -20.73
C ARG A 206 8.50 6.17 -20.32
N VAL A 207 8.64 6.88 -19.20
CA VAL A 207 9.93 7.32 -18.69
C VAL A 207 10.78 6.13 -18.26
N SER A 208 10.20 5.18 -17.51
CA SER A 208 10.90 3.95 -17.09
C SER A 208 11.40 3.14 -18.29
N ALA A 209 10.60 3.01 -19.35
CA ALA A 209 11.03 2.33 -20.58
C ALA A 209 12.22 3.02 -21.26
N LYS A 210 12.27 4.35 -21.27
CA LYS A 210 13.39 5.11 -21.80
C LYS A 210 14.65 4.98 -20.94
N ILE A 211 14.50 4.99 -19.62
CA ILE A 211 15.63 4.74 -18.70
C ILE A 211 16.20 3.34 -18.94
N SER A 212 15.34 2.32 -19.12
CA SER A 212 15.79 0.94 -19.37
C SER A 212 16.65 0.77 -20.61
N VAL A 213 16.58 1.68 -21.59
CA VAL A 213 17.44 1.69 -22.77
C VAL A 213 18.59 2.70 -22.67
N GLY A 214 18.89 3.19 -21.47
CA GLY A 214 20.07 3.97 -21.14
C GLY A 214 19.92 5.49 -21.19
N MET A 215 18.69 6.03 -21.37
CA MET A 215 18.46 7.47 -21.28
C MET A 215 18.42 7.95 -19.81
N THR A 216 18.92 9.14 -19.56
CA THR A 216 18.82 9.79 -18.25
C THR A 216 17.55 10.63 -18.11
N LEU A 217 17.15 10.94 -16.90
CA LEU A 217 15.96 11.76 -16.64
C LEU A 217 16.06 13.16 -17.25
N ASP A 218 17.26 13.72 -17.32
CA ASP A 218 17.52 15.05 -17.93
C ASP A 218 17.40 15.02 -19.46
N GLU A 219 17.73 13.90 -20.10
CA GLU A 219 17.62 13.71 -21.55
C GLU A 219 16.18 13.39 -21.99
N ILE A 220 15.35 12.90 -21.07
CA ILE A 220 13.96 12.54 -21.37
C ILE A 220 13.09 13.79 -21.28
N MET A 221 12.74 14.36 -22.42
CA MET A 221 11.78 15.46 -22.48
C MET A 221 10.35 14.96 -22.35
N LEU A 222 9.60 15.58 -21.43
CA LEU A 222 8.14 15.56 -21.39
C LEU A 222 7.59 16.67 -22.28
N VAL A 223 6.35 17.12 -22.07
CA VAL A 223 5.77 18.15 -22.95
C VAL A 223 6.53 19.49 -22.82
N ASN A 224 6.76 19.94 -21.60
CA ASN A 224 7.35 21.27 -21.33
C ASN A 224 8.57 21.24 -20.41
N THR A 225 8.91 20.10 -19.82
CA THR A 225 9.98 19.95 -18.83
C THR A 225 10.76 18.67 -19.06
N PRO A 226 12.03 18.59 -18.63
CA PRO A 226 12.71 17.31 -18.49
C PRO A 226 12.02 16.40 -17.47
N ALA A 227 12.20 15.09 -17.62
CA ALA A 227 11.62 14.10 -16.71
C ALA A 227 12.27 14.14 -15.31
N SER A 228 13.34 14.87 -15.10
CA SER A 228 13.97 15.12 -13.81
C SER A 228 13.21 16.10 -12.91
N PHE A 229 12.16 16.76 -13.41
CA PHE A 229 11.34 17.69 -12.63
C PHE A 229 10.22 16.95 -11.93
N GLU A 230 10.15 17.10 -10.61
CA GLU A 230 9.04 16.54 -9.82
C GLU A 230 7.72 17.25 -10.13
N PRO A 231 6.63 16.52 -10.33
CA PRO A 231 5.31 17.12 -10.49
C PRO A 231 4.88 17.89 -9.22
N ALA A 232 4.25 19.03 -9.40
CA ALA A 232 3.57 19.78 -8.35
C ALA A 232 2.08 19.82 -8.64
N LEU A 233 1.25 19.39 -7.68
CA LEU A 233 -0.21 19.29 -7.82
C LEU A 233 -0.90 20.33 -6.94
N ASP A 234 -1.89 21.03 -7.49
CA ASP A 234 -2.74 22.00 -6.79
C ASP A 234 -4.22 21.56 -6.74
N TYR A 235 -4.46 20.25 -6.88
CA TYR A 235 -5.78 19.64 -6.86
C TYR A 235 -5.76 18.33 -6.04
N VAL A 236 -6.94 17.90 -5.63
CA VAL A 236 -7.13 16.66 -4.89
C VAL A 236 -7.51 15.53 -5.84
N VAL A 237 -6.85 14.41 -5.71
CA VAL A 237 -7.16 13.18 -6.44
C VAL A 237 -7.66 12.13 -5.46
N THR A 238 -8.83 11.57 -5.73
CA THR A 238 -9.42 10.48 -4.95
C THR A 238 -9.51 9.23 -5.81
N LYS A 239 -8.96 8.14 -5.30
CA LYS A 239 -9.13 6.78 -5.83
C LYS A 239 -10.14 6.05 -4.96
N MET A 240 -11.14 5.39 -5.57
CA MET A 240 -12.12 4.60 -4.84
C MET A 240 -12.30 3.22 -5.49
N PRO A 241 -12.19 2.12 -4.73
CA PRO A 241 -12.36 0.77 -5.28
C PRO A 241 -13.82 0.47 -5.56
N ARG A 242 -14.06 -0.39 -6.56
CA ARG A 242 -15.36 -0.96 -6.90
C ARG A 242 -15.29 -2.48 -6.72
N PHE A 243 -15.78 -2.96 -5.60
CA PHE A 243 -15.86 -4.41 -5.35
C PHE A 243 -17.09 -4.99 -6.08
N PRO A 244 -16.95 -6.10 -6.82
CA PRO A 244 -18.05 -6.68 -7.60
C PRO A 244 -18.94 -7.60 -6.76
N PHE A 245 -19.24 -7.26 -5.50
CA PHE A 245 -20.08 -8.07 -4.61
C PHE A 245 -21.53 -8.15 -5.06
N ASP A 246 -21.98 -7.20 -5.85
CA ASP A 246 -23.27 -7.22 -6.55
C ASP A 246 -23.36 -8.35 -7.59
N LYS A 247 -22.24 -8.79 -8.15
CA LYS A 247 -22.14 -9.88 -9.13
C LYS A 247 -21.80 -11.22 -8.48
N PHE A 248 -21.11 -11.20 -7.35
CA PHE A 248 -20.65 -12.38 -6.62
C PHE A 248 -21.25 -12.39 -5.21
N THR A 249 -22.54 -12.69 -5.14
CA THR A 249 -23.36 -12.65 -3.90
C THR A 249 -22.89 -13.59 -2.81
N ASP A 250 -22.26 -14.71 -3.18
CA ASP A 250 -21.73 -15.70 -2.24
C ASP A 250 -20.33 -15.34 -1.70
N ALA A 251 -19.73 -14.26 -2.21
CA ALA A 251 -18.41 -13.81 -1.76
C ALA A 251 -18.47 -13.19 -0.37
N ASN A 252 -17.47 -13.51 0.47
CA ASN A 252 -17.31 -12.83 1.75
C ASN A 252 -17.00 -11.35 1.52
N GLN A 253 -17.91 -10.46 1.93
CA GLN A 253 -17.79 -9.01 1.76
C GLN A 253 -16.87 -8.36 2.79
N LYS A 254 -16.50 -9.07 3.87
CA LYS A 254 -15.59 -8.54 4.89
C LYS A 254 -14.19 -8.31 4.28
N LEU A 255 -13.72 -7.09 4.36
CA LEU A 255 -12.36 -6.70 3.99
C LEU A 255 -11.37 -7.09 5.09
N GLY A 256 -10.14 -7.42 4.72
CA GLY A 256 -9.11 -7.86 5.64
C GLY A 256 -7.78 -8.03 4.91
N THR A 257 -6.88 -8.83 5.47
CA THR A 257 -5.53 -9.06 4.92
C THR A 257 -5.51 -9.79 3.58
N GLN A 258 -6.59 -10.51 3.25
CA GLN A 258 -6.71 -11.21 1.96
C GLN A 258 -7.09 -10.23 0.86
N MET A 259 -6.28 -10.19 -0.20
CA MET A 259 -6.58 -9.39 -1.40
C MET A 259 -7.85 -9.88 -2.11
N LYS A 260 -8.69 -8.93 -2.54
CA LYS A 260 -9.91 -9.21 -3.30
C LYS A 260 -9.86 -8.51 -4.66
N ALA A 261 -10.47 -9.11 -5.66
CA ALA A 261 -10.57 -8.50 -6.99
C ALA A 261 -11.43 -7.23 -6.92
N THR A 262 -10.92 -6.14 -7.48
CA THR A 262 -11.61 -4.85 -7.53
C THR A 262 -11.49 -4.20 -8.90
N GLY A 263 -12.54 -3.44 -9.30
CA GLY A 263 -12.37 -2.29 -10.17
C GLY A 263 -11.96 -1.08 -9.36
N GLU A 264 -11.68 0.01 -10.00
CA GLU A 264 -11.36 1.28 -9.34
C GLU A 264 -11.73 2.48 -10.21
N VAL A 265 -12.09 3.56 -9.57
CA VAL A 265 -12.31 4.86 -10.20
C VAL A 265 -11.32 5.87 -9.64
N MET A 266 -10.99 6.88 -10.44
CA MET A 266 -10.20 8.02 -10.02
C MET A 266 -10.95 9.30 -10.38
N SER A 267 -10.96 10.23 -9.44
CA SER A 267 -11.58 11.54 -9.62
C SER A 267 -10.63 12.66 -9.22
N VAL A 268 -10.82 13.82 -9.80
CA VAL A 268 -10.06 15.03 -9.53
C VAL A 268 -11.02 16.15 -9.12
N GLY A 269 -10.68 16.88 -8.07
CA GLY A 269 -11.44 18.01 -7.56
C GLY A 269 -10.55 19.10 -6.99
N ARG A 270 -11.11 20.29 -6.75
CA ARG A 270 -10.40 21.37 -6.06
C ARG A 270 -10.34 21.16 -4.56
N THR A 271 -11.34 20.44 -4.01
CA THR A 271 -11.41 20.06 -2.60
C THR A 271 -11.57 18.55 -2.46
N PHE A 272 -11.34 18.04 -1.24
CA PHE A 272 -11.55 16.63 -0.95
C PHE A 272 -13.02 16.21 -1.17
N GLU A 273 -13.95 17.00 -0.68
CA GLU A 273 -15.39 16.72 -0.79
C GLU A 273 -15.83 16.64 -2.27
N GLU A 274 -15.36 17.55 -3.09
CA GLU A 274 -15.65 17.53 -4.53
C GLU A 274 -15.09 16.25 -5.17
N SER A 275 -13.83 15.94 -4.89
CA SER A 275 -13.16 14.78 -5.45
C SER A 275 -13.83 13.48 -4.97
N LEU A 276 -14.12 13.35 -3.67
CA LEU A 276 -14.78 12.18 -3.10
C LEU A 276 -16.17 11.95 -3.71
N LEU A 277 -16.99 13.00 -3.80
CA LEU A 277 -18.33 12.88 -4.37
C LEU A 277 -18.32 12.58 -5.88
N LYS A 278 -17.31 13.05 -6.60
CA LYS A 278 -17.09 12.65 -8.00
C LYS A 278 -16.72 11.16 -8.07
N ALA A 279 -15.86 10.67 -7.18
CA ALA A 279 -15.50 9.25 -7.11
C ALA A 279 -16.75 8.39 -6.86
N VAL A 280 -17.55 8.73 -5.86
CA VAL A 280 -18.80 8.01 -5.54
C VAL A 280 -19.72 7.92 -6.77
N ARG A 281 -19.93 9.01 -7.49
CA ARG A 281 -20.75 8.99 -8.72
C ARG A 281 -20.16 8.11 -9.82
N SER A 282 -18.84 8.09 -9.93
CA SER A 282 -18.11 7.31 -10.94
C SER A 282 -18.10 5.80 -10.68
N LEU A 283 -18.49 5.35 -9.48
CA LEU A 283 -18.65 3.91 -9.17
C LEU A 283 -19.81 3.26 -9.89
N GLU A 284 -20.77 4.05 -10.43
CA GLU A 284 -21.95 3.56 -11.16
C GLU A 284 -22.79 2.54 -10.37
N THR A 285 -22.90 2.75 -9.05
CA THR A 285 -23.70 1.91 -8.13
C THR A 285 -25.13 2.42 -7.93
N GLY A 286 -25.55 3.46 -8.69
CA GLY A 286 -26.82 4.16 -8.48
C GLY A 286 -26.82 5.14 -7.31
N VAL A 287 -25.66 5.33 -6.66
CA VAL A 287 -25.47 6.26 -5.53
C VAL A 287 -24.72 7.50 -6.03
N PHE A 288 -25.24 8.69 -5.72
CA PHE A 288 -24.70 9.96 -6.24
C PHE A 288 -24.02 10.83 -5.17
N HIS A 289 -24.17 10.48 -3.89
CA HIS A 289 -23.56 11.15 -2.74
C HIS A 289 -23.41 10.17 -1.59
N LEU A 290 -22.92 10.61 -0.43
CA LEU A 290 -22.72 9.75 0.74
C LEU A 290 -24.08 9.40 1.41
N TYR A 291 -24.95 8.77 0.67
CA TYR A 291 -26.28 8.33 1.08
C TYR A 291 -26.56 6.94 0.48
N MET A 292 -27.03 6.02 1.30
CA MET A 292 -27.45 4.69 0.86
C MET A 292 -28.69 4.27 1.64
N GLU A 293 -29.78 3.95 0.92
CA GLU A 293 -31.10 3.71 1.50
C GLU A 293 -31.12 2.63 2.57
N LYS A 294 -30.30 1.60 2.41
CA LYS A 294 -30.22 0.50 3.38
C LYS A 294 -29.81 0.96 4.78
N PHE A 295 -29.04 2.04 4.91
CA PHE A 295 -28.59 2.57 6.20
C PHE A 295 -29.54 3.60 6.82
N GLU A 296 -30.52 4.12 6.07
CA GLU A 296 -31.43 5.14 6.58
C GLU A 296 -32.45 4.56 7.59
N LYS A 297 -32.74 3.27 7.52
CA LYS A 297 -33.68 2.57 8.39
C LYS A 297 -33.02 1.93 9.60
N GLU A 298 -31.68 1.87 9.59
CA GLU A 298 -30.89 1.27 10.68
C GLU A 298 -30.81 2.22 11.87
N ASP A 299 -30.87 1.64 13.07
CA ASP A 299 -30.65 2.39 14.29
C ASP A 299 -29.16 2.65 14.54
N ARG A 300 -28.88 3.53 15.50
CA ARG A 300 -27.51 3.91 15.87
C ARG A 300 -26.64 2.69 16.23
N ASN A 301 -27.14 1.75 16.99
CA ASN A 301 -26.35 0.63 17.49
C ASN A 301 -26.01 -0.33 16.34
N ALA A 302 -26.97 -0.63 15.49
CA ALA A 302 -26.76 -1.43 14.29
C ALA A 302 -25.70 -0.79 13.36
N LEU A 303 -25.73 0.53 13.16
CA LEU A 303 -24.73 1.25 12.38
C LEU A 303 -23.35 1.21 13.03
N MET A 304 -23.26 1.37 14.36
CA MET A 304 -22.00 1.30 15.10
C MET A 304 -21.38 -0.10 15.02
N ASP A 305 -22.19 -1.15 15.09
CA ASP A 305 -21.71 -2.52 14.92
C ASP A 305 -21.29 -2.78 13.47
N TYR A 306 -22.02 -2.22 12.50
CA TYR A 306 -21.69 -2.35 11.08
C TYR A 306 -20.33 -1.72 10.74
N ILE A 307 -20.03 -0.53 11.23
CA ILE A 307 -18.77 0.15 10.92
C ILE A 307 -17.53 -0.54 11.51
N ARG A 308 -17.69 -1.39 12.53
CA ARG A 308 -16.60 -2.23 13.07
C ARG A 308 -16.20 -3.33 12.10
N ILE A 309 -17.08 -3.68 11.17
CA ILE A 309 -16.81 -4.65 10.11
C ILE A 309 -16.25 -3.88 8.92
N GLY A 310 -15.05 -4.21 8.45
CA GLY A 310 -14.49 -3.63 7.23
C GLY A 310 -15.29 -4.09 6.02
N THR A 311 -16.13 -3.22 5.44
CA THR A 311 -16.90 -3.46 4.22
C THR A 311 -16.63 -2.36 3.20
N ASP A 312 -16.91 -2.62 1.93
CA ASP A 312 -16.68 -1.66 0.84
C ASP A 312 -17.62 -0.45 0.88
N ASP A 313 -18.72 -0.55 1.60
CA ASP A 313 -19.74 0.49 1.74
C ASP A 313 -19.80 1.14 3.14
N ARG A 314 -18.87 0.79 4.02
CA ARG A 314 -18.78 1.32 5.40
C ARG A 314 -18.83 2.85 5.45
N ILE A 315 -18.26 3.54 4.46
CA ILE A 315 -18.25 5.01 4.37
C ILE A 315 -19.66 5.60 4.39
N PHE A 316 -20.68 4.93 3.82
CA PHE A 316 -22.07 5.38 3.82
C PHE A 316 -22.71 5.24 5.19
N ALA A 317 -22.37 4.17 5.94
CA ALA A 317 -22.82 3.99 7.32
C ALA A 317 -22.20 5.05 8.25
N ILE A 318 -20.91 5.37 8.08
CA ILE A 318 -20.23 6.46 8.79
C ILE A 318 -20.92 7.80 8.49
N ALA A 319 -21.21 8.10 7.23
CA ALA A 319 -21.90 9.32 6.84
C ALA A 319 -23.32 9.40 7.45
N ARG A 320 -24.01 8.27 7.61
CA ARG A 320 -25.30 8.21 8.30
C ARG A 320 -25.18 8.53 9.79
N LEU A 321 -24.20 7.93 10.48
CA LEU A 321 -23.93 8.22 11.88
C LEU A 321 -23.63 9.70 12.14
N LEU A 322 -22.81 10.32 11.29
CA LEU A 322 -22.53 11.76 11.36
C LEU A 322 -23.80 12.61 11.17
N ARG A 323 -24.70 12.22 10.26
CA ARG A 323 -26.01 12.90 10.10
C ARG A 323 -26.94 12.70 11.31
N LEU A 324 -26.79 11.61 12.04
CA LEU A 324 -27.51 11.39 13.31
C LEU A 324 -26.90 12.17 14.47
N GLY A 325 -25.81 12.87 14.27
CA GLY A 325 -25.16 13.70 15.28
C GLY A 325 -24.12 12.95 16.13
N GLU A 326 -23.69 11.76 15.73
CA GLU A 326 -22.63 11.05 16.44
C GLU A 326 -21.31 11.82 16.38
N PRO A 327 -20.62 11.99 17.51
CA PRO A 327 -19.33 12.65 17.52
C PRO A 327 -18.27 11.77 16.82
N ILE A 328 -17.31 12.41 16.14
CA ILE A 328 -16.21 11.72 15.47
C ILE A 328 -15.47 10.79 16.44
N SER A 329 -15.26 11.21 17.68
CA SER A 329 -14.60 10.41 18.73
C SER A 329 -15.34 9.12 19.13
N ALA A 330 -16.61 8.97 18.76
CA ALA A 330 -17.37 7.74 19.01
C ALA A 330 -17.32 6.79 17.80
N ILE A 331 -17.04 7.35 16.61
CA ILE A 331 -16.95 6.60 15.34
C ILE A 331 -15.53 6.07 15.14
N TYR A 332 -14.55 6.83 15.62
CA TYR A 332 -13.12 6.51 15.58
C TYR A 332 -12.76 5.61 16.77
#